data_a33f4ff7090d47c3ce7eaecc7cbb4171
#
_entry.id   a33f4ff7090d47c3ce7eaecc7cbb4171
#
_cell.length_a   1.000
_cell.length_b   1.000
_cell.length_c   1.000
_cell.angle_alpha   90.00
_cell.angle_beta   90.00
_cell.angle_gamma   90.00
#
_symmetry.space_group_name_H-M   'P 1'
#
loop_
_entity.id
_entity.type
_entity.pdbx_description
1 polymer ?
#
loop_
_entity_poly.entity_id
_entity_poly.type
_entity_poly.pdbx_seq_one_letter_code
_entity_poly.pdbx_strand_id
1 'polypeptide(L)'
;MEDVSYSYQHQSVLENVTLSVKEGQFLGIVGPNGSGKSTLLKIALGVLQPHEGKVTVFGRSIRDQKNKHQIGYVSQKSNSFQRDFPATVQEVVAAGLTAKKGIIRWYNKKDFELVDEVLDQVGLRDLRKRNIGQLSGGQQQRVFIARALISKPKLLILDEPTVGIDRDSTKQFYDLLHRLHKQNGLTLILVTHDIGVVSTLVDEVACLNKKLFFHGSRTHFIQKEKELLSSAYNHDVQIISHQH
;
A
#
# COMPACT_ATOMS: atom_id res chain seq x y z
N MET A 1 6.20 -14.66 3.68
CA MET A 1 5.35 -15.64 2.97
C MET A 1 6.23 -16.73 2.45
N GLU A 2 5.89 -17.99 2.69
CA GLU A 2 6.64 -19.15 2.27
C GLU A 2 5.68 -20.14 1.60
N ASP A 3 5.93 -20.43 0.32
CA ASP A 3 5.21 -21.39 -0.55
C ASP A 3 3.69 -21.20 -0.56
N VAL A 4 3.26 -19.93 -0.63
CA VAL A 4 1.85 -19.56 -0.54
C VAL A 4 1.15 -19.84 -1.86
N SER A 5 0.10 -20.69 -1.80
CA SER A 5 -0.82 -20.98 -2.90
C SER A 5 -2.26 -20.64 -2.52
N TYR A 6 -3.01 -20.10 -3.49
CA TYR A 6 -4.41 -19.72 -3.30
C TYR A 6 -5.21 -19.80 -4.59
N SER A 7 -6.44 -20.30 -4.49
CA SER A 7 -7.40 -20.38 -5.60
C SER A 7 -8.76 -19.84 -5.17
N TYR A 8 -9.47 -19.17 -6.10
CA TYR A 8 -10.90 -18.93 -5.96
C TYR A 8 -11.66 -20.04 -6.66
N GLN A 9 -12.45 -20.79 -5.91
CA GLN A 9 -13.12 -22.00 -6.42
C GLN A 9 -12.07 -22.95 -7.05
N HIS A 10 -12.06 -23.09 -8.38
CA HIS A 10 -11.13 -23.93 -9.13
C HIS A 10 -10.06 -23.15 -9.91
N GLN A 11 -10.07 -21.80 -9.82
CA GLN A 11 -9.13 -20.97 -10.56
C GLN A 11 -7.94 -20.61 -9.67
N SER A 12 -6.75 -21.12 -10.02
CA SER A 12 -5.51 -20.75 -9.35
C SER A 12 -5.18 -19.28 -9.58
N VAL A 13 -4.86 -18.56 -8.48
CA VAL A 13 -4.52 -17.13 -8.46
C VAL A 13 -3.10 -16.89 -7.93
N LEU A 14 -2.65 -17.70 -6.99
CA LEU A 14 -1.27 -17.70 -6.49
C LEU A 14 -0.74 -19.14 -6.43
N GLU A 15 0.48 -19.34 -6.90
CA GLU A 15 1.12 -20.66 -7.01
C GLU A 15 2.54 -20.60 -6.43
N ASN A 16 2.74 -21.23 -5.26
CA ASN A 16 4.03 -21.36 -4.58
C ASN A 16 4.79 -20.02 -4.43
N VAL A 17 4.11 -18.96 -3.98
CA VAL A 17 4.70 -17.65 -3.83
C VAL A 17 5.49 -17.57 -2.53
N THR A 18 6.82 -17.38 -2.65
CA THR A 18 7.71 -17.10 -1.52
C THR A 18 8.24 -15.67 -1.64
N LEU A 19 7.87 -14.81 -0.68
CA LEU A 19 8.18 -13.38 -0.66
C LEU A 19 8.54 -12.95 0.76
N SER A 20 9.67 -12.25 0.90
CA SER A 20 10.12 -11.68 2.17
C SER A 20 10.30 -10.16 2.05
N VAL A 21 10.00 -9.43 3.11
CA VAL A 21 10.21 -7.98 3.22
C VAL A 21 10.88 -7.72 4.56
N LYS A 22 12.01 -7.02 4.53
CA LYS A 22 12.76 -6.66 5.74
C LYS A 22 12.15 -5.41 6.39
N GLU A 23 12.33 -5.28 7.71
CA GLU A 23 11.92 -4.05 8.41
C GLU A 23 12.70 -2.85 7.84
N GLY A 24 12.00 -1.74 7.63
CA GLY A 24 12.56 -0.54 7.01
C GLY A 24 12.79 -0.63 5.50
N GLN A 25 12.30 -1.66 4.81
CA GLN A 25 12.45 -1.84 3.36
C GLN A 25 11.26 -1.25 2.60
N PHE A 26 11.50 -0.74 1.41
CA PHE A 26 10.46 -0.33 0.47
C PHE A 26 10.39 -1.32 -0.69
N LEU A 27 9.34 -2.16 -0.70
CA LEU A 27 9.09 -3.13 -1.75
C LEU A 27 8.04 -2.62 -2.74
N GLY A 28 8.35 -2.64 -4.05
CA GLY A 28 7.40 -2.47 -5.14
C GLY A 28 6.91 -3.83 -5.65
N ILE A 29 5.61 -4.02 -5.80
CA ILE A 29 5.04 -5.22 -6.43
C ILE A 29 4.38 -4.82 -7.74
N VAL A 30 4.86 -5.39 -8.84
CA VAL A 30 4.36 -5.14 -10.20
C VAL A 30 3.84 -6.42 -10.83
N GLY A 31 3.00 -6.27 -11.85
CA GLY A 31 2.44 -7.38 -12.63
C GLY A 31 1.14 -6.98 -13.31
N PRO A 32 0.68 -7.76 -14.31
CA PRO A 32 -0.54 -7.48 -15.06
C PRO A 32 -1.81 -7.48 -14.18
N ASN A 33 -2.91 -6.96 -14.73
CA ASN A 33 -4.20 -7.07 -14.08
C ASN A 33 -4.59 -8.56 -13.99
N GLY A 34 -5.15 -8.96 -12.83
CA GLY A 34 -5.46 -10.37 -12.58
C GLY A 34 -4.27 -11.24 -12.16
N SER A 35 -3.06 -10.70 -12.02
CA SER A 35 -1.85 -11.45 -11.64
C SER A 35 -1.83 -11.95 -10.19
N GLY A 36 -2.82 -11.61 -9.37
CA GLY A 36 -2.90 -12.04 -7.97
C GLY A 36 -2.40 -11.01 -6.95
N LYS A 37 -1.97 -9.79 -7.34
CA LYS A 37 -1.44 -8.76 -6.43
C LYS A 37 -2.36 -8.44 -5.25
N SER A 38 -3.60 -8.08 -5.52
CA SER A 38 -4.56 -7.77 -4.44
C SER A 38 -4.93 -9.00 -3.60
N THR A 39 -4.89 -10.21 -4.18
CA THR A 39 -5.05 -11.47 -3.42
C THR A 39 -3.87 -11.70 -2.49
N LEU A 40 -2.65 -11.48 -2.97
CA LEU A 40 -1.43 -11.54 -2.17
C LEU A 40 -1.50 -10.56 -0.98
N LEU A 41 -1.94 -9.31 -1.22
CA LEU A 41 -2.12 -8.34 -0.15
C LEU A 41 -3.20 -8.75 0.86
N LYS A 42 -4.34 -9.28 0.41
CA LYS A 42 -5.40 -9.78 1.31
C LYS A 42 -4.90 -10.93 2.19
N ILE A 43 -4.05 -11.79 1.66
CA ILE A 43 -3.40 -12.86 2.43
C ILE A 43 -2.38 -12.28 3.41
N ALA A 44 -1.57 -11.29 3.00
CA ALA A 44 -0.63 -10.59 3.87
C ALA A 44 -1.31 -9.88 5.04
N LEU A 45 -2.53 -9.38 4.82
CA LEU A 45 -3.37 -8.72 5.82
C LEU A 45 -4.16 -9.71 6.70
N GLY A 46 -4.12 -11.00 6.41
CA GLY A 46 -4.92 -12.03 7.09
C GLY A 46 -6.42 -11.94 6.82
N VAL A 47 -6.82 -11.29 5.73
CA VAL A 47 -8.22 -11.23 5.24
C VAL A 47 -8.57 -12.53 4.53
N LEU A 48 -7.62 -13.10 3.78
CA LEU A 48 -7.72 -14.42 3.17
C LEU A 48 -6.70 -15.36 3.80
N GLN A 49 -7.08 -16.65 3.90
CA GLN A 49 -6.15 -17.69 4.34
C GLN A 49 -5.63 -18.42 3.11
N PRO A 50 -4.30 -18.63 2.98
CA PRO A 50 -3.76 -19.43 1.90
C PRO A 50 -4.22 -20.89 2.05
N HIS A 51 -4.36 -21.59 0.94
CA HIS A 51 -4.66 -23.03 0.93
C HIS A 51 -3.41 -23.81 1.32
N GLU A 52 -2.23 -23.35 0.87
CA GLU A 52 -0.94 -23.94 1.18
C GLU A 52 0.04 -22.84 1.58
N GLY A 53 1.10 -23.25 2.28
CA GLY A 53 2.14 -22.36 2.74
C GLY A 53 1.80 -21.62 4.02
N LYS A 54 2.65 -20.67 4.41
CA LYS A 54 2.51 -19.90 5.66
C LYS A 54 2.82 -18.42 5.46
N VAL A 55 2.17 -17.60 6.27
CA VAL A 55 2.39 -16.16 6.29
C VAL A 55 2.75 -15.72 7.71
N THR A 56 3.90 -15.08 7.83
CA THR A 56 4.37 -14.48 9.08
C THR A 56 4.56 -12.98 8.90
N VAL A 57 4.14 -12.20 9.87
CA VAL A 57 4.35 -10.75 9.91
C VAL A 57 4.91 -10.42 11.29
N PHE A 58 6.01 -9.68 11.34
CA PHE A 58 6.76 -9.38 12.57
C PHE A 58 7.07 -10.64 13.40
N GLY A 59 7.48 -11.74 12.71
CA GLY A 59 7.86 -13.00 13.33
C GLY A 59 6.72 -13.85 13.88
N ARG A 60 5.45 -13.46 13.67
CA ARG A 60 4.27 -14.21 14.13
C ARG A 60 3.37 -14.61 12.97
N SER A 61 2.65 -15.72 13.12
CA SER A 61 1.63 -16.08 12.16
C SER A 61 0.61 -14.95 12.02
N ILE A 62 0.22 -14.64 10.78
CA ILE A 62 -0.82 -13.62 10.52
C ILE A 62 -2.17 -13.99 11.18
N ARG A 63 -2.42 -15.29 11.43
CA ARG A 63 -3.61 -15.79 12.11
C ARG A 63 -3.64 -15.38 13.60
N ASP A 64 -2.46 -15.37 14.24
CA ASP A 64 -2.30 -15.13 15.68
C ASP A 64 -1.98 -13.65 15.98
N GLN A 65 -2.04 -12.78 14.97
CA GLN A 65 -1.58 -11.42 15.12
C GLN A 65 -2.60 -10.57 15.90
N LYS A 66 -2.32 -10.38 17.17
CA LYS A 66 -3.09 -9.47 18.06
C LYS A 66 -2.83 -7.99 17.74
N ASN A 67 -1.72 -7.68 17.06
CA ASN A 67 -1.24 -6.32 16.81
C ASN A 67 -1.51 -5.83 15.37
N LYS A 68 -2.70 -6.09 14.83
CA LYS A 68 -3.09 -5.65 13.48
C LYS A 68 -2.97 -4.13 13.27
N HIS A 69 -3.01 -3.34 14.34
CA HIS A 69 -2.79 -1.89 14.30
C HIS A 69 -1.37 -1.51 13.84
N GLN A 70 -0.40 -2.44 13.87
CA GLN A 70 0.95 -2.21 13.36
C GLN A 70 1.03 -2.29 11.83
N ILE A 71 -0.05 -2.65 11.15
CA ILE A 71 -0.16 -2.68 9.70
C ILE A 71 -1.16 -1.61 9.26
N GLY A 72 -0.68 -0.59 8.55
CA GLY A 72 -1.51 0.37 7.83
C GLY A 72 -1.85 -0.17 6.44
N TYR A 73 -3.08 0.03 5.99
CA TYR A 73 -3.50 -0.37 4.64
C TYR A 73 -4.30 0.74 3.96
N VAL A 74 -3.91 1.05 2.73
CA VAL A 74 -4.61 1.97 1.83
C VAL A 74 -5.03 1.19 0.60
N SER A 75 -6.34 1.02 0.41
CA SER A 75 -6.89 0.26 -0.72
C SER A 75 -7.07 1.12 -1.96
N GLN A 76 -7.08 0.51 -3.13
CA GLN A 76 -7.36 1.15 -4.41
C GLN A 76 -8.69 1.93 -4.41
N LYS A 77 -9.73 1.44 -3.72
CA LYS A 77 -11.05 2.07 -3.65
C LYS A 77 -11.15 3.23 -2.66
N SER A 78 -10.04 3.62 -2.02
CA SER A 78 -10.05 4.68 -1.01
C SER A 78 -10.38 6.07 -1.59
N ASN A 79 -10.25 6.28 -2.90
CA ASN A 79 -10.42 7.58 -3.57
C ASN A 79 -11.84 7.91 -4.02
N SER A 80 -12.88 7.20 -3.53
CA SER A 80 -14.24 7.32 -4.04
C SER A 80 -15.24 7.91 -3.04
N PHE A 81 -14.84 8.88 -2.22
CA PHE A 81 -15.84 9.62 -1.45
C PHE A 81 -16.64 10.56 -2.36
N GLN A 82 -17.96 10.35 -2.35
CA GLN A 82 -18.89 11.26 -3.01
C GLN A 82 -18.88 12.64 -2.32
N ARG A 83 -19.18 13.71 -3.07
CA ARG A 83 -19.18 15.09 -2.56
C ARG A 83 -20.01 15.29 -1.29
N ASP A 84 -21.06 14.51 -1.13
CA ASP A 84 -22.01 14.62 -0.02
C ASP A 84 -21.72 13.67 1.15
N PHE A 85 -20.54 13.02 1.17
CA PHE A 85 -20.19 12.15 2.30
C PHE A 85 -20.02 12.99 3.58
N PRO A 86 -20.83 12.74 4.63
CA PRO A 86 -20.96 13.65 5.77
C PRO A 86 -19.83 13.40 6.82
N ALA A 87 -18.56 13.50 6.42
CA ALA A 87 -17.46 13.40 7.36
C ALA A 87 -16.37 14.42 7.05
N THR A 88 -15.80 14.99 8.09
CA THR A 88 -14.63 15.87 8.02
C THR A 88 -13.33 15.07 7.90
N VAL A 89 -12.28 15.73 7.41
CA VAL A 89 -10.93 15.14 7.33
C VAL A 89 -10.47 14.60 8.68
N GLN A 90 -10.65 15.36 9.77
CA GLN A 90 -10.24 14.91 11.11
C GLN A 90 -11.00 13.66 11.59
N GLU A 91 -12.28 13.53 11.28
CA GLU A 91 -13.07 12.35 11.64
C GLU A 91 -12.62 11.11 10.88
N VAL A 92 -12.33 11.25 9.57
CA VAL A 92 -11.81 10.15 8.76
C VAL A 92 -10.44 9.70 9.27
N VAL A 93 -9.55 10.63 9.62
CA VAL A 93 -8.23 10.29 10.17
C VAL A 93 -8.36 9.67 11.55
N ALA A 94 -9.19 10.23 12.44
CA ALA A 94 -9.42 9.69 13.78
C ALA A 94 -9.96 8.26 13.75
N ALA A 95 -10.77 7.90 12.74
CA ALA A 95 -11.24 6.53 12.56
C ALA A 95 -10.10 5.49 12.42
N GLY A 96 -8.89 5.91 12.02
CA GLY A 96 -7.71 5.04 12.01
C GLY A 96 -7.28 4.55 13.40
N LEU A 97 -7.66 5.24 14.47
CA LEU A 97 -7.40 4.81 15.86
C LEU A 97 -8.28 3.64 16.33
N THR A 98 -9.34 3.31 15.60
CA THR A 98 -10.28 2.24 15.96
C THR A 98 -9.57 0.89 16.10
N ALA A 99 -8.60 0.61 15.25
CA ALA A 99 -7.80 -0.63 15.31
C ALA A 99 -7.01 -0.77 16.63
N LYS A 100 -6.69 0.35 17.28
CA LYS A 100 -5.91 0.39 18.54
C LYS A 100 -6.79 0.54 19.77
N LYS A 101 -7.90 1.25 19.65
CA LYS A 101 -8.77 1.64 20.76
C LYS A 101 -10.07 0.85 20.87
N GLY A 102 -10.46 0.11 19.80
CA GLY A 102 -11.78 -0.53 19.68
C GLY A 102 -12.87 0.42 19.18
N ILE A 103 -14.03 -0.15 18.83
CA ILE A 103 -15.13 0.54 18.12
C ILE A 103 -15.93 1.47 19.07
N ILE A 104 -15.96 1.19 20.39
CA ILE A 104 -16.86 1.85 21.38
C ILE A 104 -16.09 2.88 22.23
N ARG A 105 -15.10 3.58 21.68
CA ARG A 105 -14.38 4.59 22.44
C ARG A 105 -14.57 5.99 21.88
N TRP A 106 -14.87 6.94 22.79
CA TRP A 106 -14.90 8.36 22.47
C TRP A 106 -13.49 8.89 22.22
N TYR A 107 -13.33 9.73 21.19
CA TYR A 107 -12.10 10.45 20.95
C TYR A 107 -11.91 11.54 21.99
N ASN A 108 -10.72 11.63 22.56
CA ASN A 108 -10.36 12.66 23.54
C ASN A 108 -9.42 13.71 22.92
N LYS A 109 -9.06 14.75 23.69
CA LYS A 109 -8.18 15.82 23.23
C LYS A 109 -6.85 15.30 22.68
N LYS A 110 -6.22 14.31 23.34
CA LYS A 110 -4.96 13.71 22.86
C LYS A 110 -5.11 13.00 21.52
N ASP A 111 -6.27 12.44 21.22
CA ASP A 111 -6.52 11.82 19.91
C ASP A 111 -6.55 12.86 18.80
N PHE A 112 -7.13 14.02 19.05
CA PHE A 112 -7.14 15.12 18.07
C PHE A 112 -5.77 15.78 17.93
N GLU A 113 -4.94 15.81 18.98
CA GLU A 113 -3.52 16.20 18.89
C GLU A 113 -2.75 15.25 17.95
N LEU A 114 -2.98 13.92 18.06
CA LEU A 114 -2.41 12.94 17.13
C LEU A 114 -2.94 13.12 15.70
N VAL A 115 -4.22 13.46 15.52
CA VAL A 115 -4.79 13.78 14.21
C VAL A 115 -4.06 14.98 13.60
N ASP A 116 -3.84 16.04 14.38
CA ASP A 116 -3.13 17.24 13.92
C ASP A 116 -1.68 16.90 13.51
N GLU A 117 -0.96 16.11 14.33
CA GLU A 117 0.41 15.66 14.02
C GLU A 117 0.49 14.90 12.68
N VAL A 118 -0.43 13.97 12.46
CA VAL A 118 -0.43 13.17 11.23
C VAL A 118 -0.89 13.98 10.01
N LEU A 119 -1.84 14.91 10.19
CA LEU A 119 -2.26 15.82 9.15
C LEU A 119 -1.14 16.78 8.74
N ASP A 120 -0.28 17.21 9.67
CA ASP A 120 0.93 17.96 9.36
C ASP A 120 1.90 17.16 8.50
N GLN A 121 2.13 15.88 8.84
CA GLN A 121 3.02 15.00 8.07
C GLN A 121 2.59 14.86 6.60
N VAL A 122 1.28 14.88 6.33
CA VAL A 122 0.74 14.76 4.97
C VAL A 122 0.41 16.12 4.33
N GLY A 123 0.66 17.25 5.03
CA GLY A 123 0.43 18.61 4.54
C GLY A 123 -1.04 18.98 4.37
N LEU A 124 -1.91 18.54 5.30
CA LEU A 124 -3.36 18.77 5.23
C LEU A 124 -3.95 19.37 6.52
N ARG A 125 -3.14 19.88 7.44
CA ARG A 125 -3.62 20.41 8.73
C ARG A 125 -4.69 21.49 8.58
N ASP A 126 -4.51 22.41 7.65
CA ASP A 126 -5.45 23.51 7.41
C ASP A 126 -6.81 23.04 6.91
N LEU A 127 -6.88 21.81 6.36
CA LEU A 127 -8.09 21.21 5.83
C LEU A 127 -8.81 20.29 6.84
N ARG A 128 -8.35 20.21 8.08
CA ARG A 128 -8.83 19.24 9.09
C ARG A 128 -10.34 19.25 9.31
N LYS A 129 -10.97 20.45 9.26
CA LYS A 129 -12.42 20.64 9.47
C LYS A 129 -13.23 20.58 8.18
N ARG A 130 -12.56 20.49 7.02
CA ARG A 130 -13.22 20.44 5.72
C ARG A 130 -13.86 19.07 5.51
N ASN A 131 -15.00 19.07 4.81
CA ASN A 131 -15.62 17.79 4.38
C ASN A 131 -14.70 17.07 3.39
N ILE A 132 -14.48 15.75 3.59
CA ILE A 132 -13.57 14.96 2.74
C ILE A 132 -14.02 14.93 1.28
N GLY A 133 -15.32 14.94 1.01
CA GLY A 133 -15.88 14.93 -0.35
C GLY A 133 -15.59 16.22 -1.13
N GLN A 134 -15.18 17.30 -0.46
CA GLN A 134 -14.80 18.58 -1.09
C GLN A 134 -13.30 18.66 -1.44
N LEU A 135 -12.53 17.64 -1.14
CA LEU A 135 -11.11 17.54 -1.41
C LEU A 135 -10.84 17.03 -2.83
N SER A 136 -9.71 17.44 -3.43
CA SER A 136 -9.21 16.81 -4.65
C SER A 136 -8.87 15.33 -4.41
N GLY A 137 -8.81 14.51 -5.46
CA GLY A 137 -8.44 13.09 -5.36
C GLY A 137 -7.10 12.89 -4.66
N GLY A 138 -6.08 13.69 -5.00
CA GLY A 138 -4.77 13.63 -4.35
C GLY A 138 -4.80 14.06 -2.87
N GLN A 139 -5.66 15.02 -2.50
CA GLN A 139 -5.86 15.37 -1.10
C GLN A 139 -6.58 14.25 -0.34
N GLN A 140 -7.63 13.66 -0.91
CA GLN A 140 -8.31 12.50 -0.31
C GLN A 140 -7.33 11.35 -0.08
N GLN A 141 -6.47 11.07 -1.06
CA GLN A 141 -5.44 10.03 -0.94
C GLN A 141 -4.50 10.28 0.26
N ARG A 142 -4.04 11.52 0.42
CA ARG A 142 -3.21 11.89 1.58
C ARG A 142 -3.96 11.78 2.90
N VAL A 143 -5.27 12.01 2.94
CA VAL A 143 -6.11 11.75 4.12
C VAL A 143 -6.13 10.26 4.46
N PHE A 144 -6.19 9.35 3.47
CA PHE A 144 -6.13 7.91 3.73
C PHE A 144 -4.77 7.44 4.22
N ILE A 145 -3.68 8.05 3.73
CA ILE A 145 -2.36 7.82 4.32
C ILE A 145 -2.37 8.27 5.78
N ALA A 146 -2.84 9.49 6.09
CA ALA A 146 -2.92 9.99 7.46
C ALA A 146 -3.73 9.04 8.36
N ARG A 147 -4.88 8.55 7.88
CA ARG A 147 -5.70 7.55 8.57
C ARG A 147 -4.94 6.26 8.85
N ALA A 148 -4.12 5.79 7.91
CA ALA A 148 -3.31 4.59 8.10
C ALA A 148 -2.14 4.83 9.07
N LEU A 149 -1.54 6.03 9.05
CA LEU A 149 -0.38 6.39 9.86
C LEU A 149 -0.71 6.71 11.32
N ILE A 150 -1.94 7.14 11.65
CA ILE A 150 -2.29 7.58 13.01
C ILE A 150 -2.14 6.48 14.07
N SER A 151 -2.24 5.21 13.66
CA SER A 151 -1.95 4.06 14.54
C SER A 151 -0.46 3.82 14.77
N LYS A 152 0.44 4.62 14.15
CA LYS A 152 1.89 4.47 14.13
C LYS A 152 2.29 3.04 13.69
N PRO A 153 1.91 2.64 12.45
CA PRO A 153 2.19 1.31 11.95
C PRO A 153 3.69 1.11 11.70
N LYS A 154 4.16 -0.13 11.75
CA LYS A 154 5.50 -0.54 11.32
C LYS A 154 5.57 -0.87 9.83
N LEU A 155 4.45 -1.27 9.26
CA LEU A 155 4.28 -1.64 7.85
C LEU A 155 3.09 -0.86 7.28
N LEU A 156 3.30 -0.18 6.14
CA LEU A 156 2.24 0.44 5.36
C LEU A 156 2.15 -0.26 4.00
N ILE A 157 0.96 -0.76 3.69
CA ILE A 157 0.64 -1.43 2.42
C ILE A 157 -0.28 -0.53 1.62
N LEU A 158 0.09 -0.29 0.34
CA LEU A 158 -0.64 0.56 -0.58
C LEU A 158 -0.99 -0.24 -1.84
N ASP A 159 -2.28 -0.37 -2.14
CA ASP A 159 -2.80 -1.11 -3.29
C ASP A 159 -3.26 -0.14 -4.38
N GLU A 160 -2.46 0.06 -5.42
CA GLU A 160 -2.70 0.97 -6.54
C GLU A 160 -3.20 2.37 -6.12
N PRO A 161 -2.45 3.07 -5.26
CA PRO A 161 -2.96 4.24 -4.55
C PRO A 161 -3.21 5.45 -5.46
N THR A 162 -2.61 5.54 -6.64
CA THR A 162 -2.64 6.72 -7.51
C THR A 162 -3.61 6.62 -8.68
N VAL A 163 -4.43 5.57 -8.73
CA VAL A 163 -5.43 5.40 -9.79
C VAL A 163 -6.46 6.53 -9.73
N GLY A 164 -6.63 7.24 -10.86
CA GLY A 164 -7.60 8.33 -10.96
C GLY A 164 -7.14 9.67 -10.36
N ILE A 165 -5.86 9.82 -10.06
CA ILE A 165 -5.23 11.05 -9.55
C ILE A 165 -4.46 11.74 -10.68
N ASP A 166 -4.49 13.06 -10.70
CA ASP A 166 -3.70 13.86 -11.64
C ASP A 166 -2.19 13.72 -11.40
N ARG A 167 -1.39 14.09 -12.41
CA ARG A 167 0.07 13.88 -12.42
C ARG A 167 0.80 14.62 -11.31
N ASP A 168 0.41 15.87 -11.03
CA ASP A 168 1.10 16.69 -10.01
C ASP A 168 0.80 16.16 -8.60
N SER A 169 -0.45 15.80 -8.33
CA SER A 169 -0.85 15.14 -7.08
C SER A 169 -0.18 13.78 -6.90
N THR A 170 0.01 13.02 -8.00
CA THR A 170 0.72 11.74 -8.01
C THR A 170 2.18 11.92 -7.62
N LYS A 171 2.87 12.92 -8.17
CA LYS A 171 4.26 13.24 -7.80
C LYS A 171 4.36 13.59 -6.31
N GLN A 172 3.52 14.51 -5.83
CA GLN A 172 3.49 14.89 -4.41
C GLN A 172 3.24 13.70 -3.48
N PHE A 173 2.41 12.76 -3.91
CA PHE A 173 2.12 11.53 -3.18
C PHE A 173 3.36 10.63 -3.06
N TYR A 174 4.10 10.42 -4.14
CA TYR A 174 5.31 9.61 -4.10
C TYR A 174 6.44 10.28 -3.32
N ASP A 175 6.57 11.61 -3.40
CA ASP A 175 7.49 12.39 -2.58
C ASP A 175 7.17 12.23 -1.08
N LEU A 176 5.88 12.19 -0.72
CA LEU A 176 5.44 11.91 0.65
C LEU A 176 5.85 10.49 1.09
N LEU A 177 5.63 9.45 0.27
CA LEU A 177 6.03 8.09 0.60
C LEU A 177 7.54 7.97 0.80
N HIS A 178 8.32 8.63 -0.07
CA HIS A 178 9.79 8.67 0.06
C HIS A 178 10.22 9.29 1.40
N ARG A 179 9.63 10.43 1.78
CA ARG A 179 9.91 11.06 3.08
C ARG A 179 9.55 10.14 4.25
N LEU A 180 8.36 9.54 4.24
CA LEU A 180 7.91 8.62 5.30
C LEU A 180 8.86 7.42 5.44
N HIS A 181 9.31 6.85 4.33
CA HIS A 181 10.27 5.76 4.32
C HIS A 181 11.64 6.18 4.87
N LYS A 182 12.25 7.23 4.31
CA LYS A 182 13.63 7.62 4.65
C LYS A 182 13.77 8.26 6.02
N GLN A 183 12.79 9.07 6.45
CA GLN A 183 12.86 9.79 7.72
C GLN A 183 12.35 8.96 8.90
N ASN A 184 11.33 8.12 8.70
CA ASN A 184 10.69 7.39 9.79
C ASN A 184 11.07 5.90 9.82
N GLY A 185 11.87 5.42 8.87
CA GLY A 185 12.23 4.00 8.76
C GLY A 185 11.01 3.09 8.52
N LEU A 186 9.92 3.64 7.96
CA LEU A 186 8.67 2.90 7.74
C LEU A 186 8.86 1.84 6.65
N THR A 187 8.47 0.61 6.95
CA THR A 187 8.42 -0.46 5.95
C THR A 187 7.25 -0.20 5.01
N LEU A 188 7.49 -0.20 3.70
CA LEU A 188 6.48 0.05 2.68
C LEU A 188 6.33 -1.11 1.72
N ILE A 189 5.09 -1.45 1.39
CA ILE A 189 4.75 -2.31 0.24
C ILE A 189 3.83 -1.50 -0.67
N LEU A 190 4.26 -1.27 -1.90
CA LEU A 190 3.51 -0.56 -2.92
C LEU A 190 3.17 -1.49 -4.07
N VAL A 191 1.88 -1.73 -4.29
CA VAL A 191 1.39 -2.35 -5.52
C VAL A 191 1.08 -1.25 -6.51
N THR A 192 1.69 -1.32 -7.69
CA THR A 192 1.47 -0.35 -8.76
C THR A 192 1.73 -0.98 -10.13
N HIS A 193 1.13 -0.41 -11.15
CA HIS A 193 1.46 -0.69 -12.55
C HIS A 193 2.43 0.35 -13.16
N ASP A 194 2.81 1.37 -12.38
CA ASP A 194 3.75 2.41 -12.80
C ASP A 194 5.19 1.94 -12.57
N ILE A 195 5.81 1.45 -13.64
CA ILE A 195 7.19 0.97 -13.62
C ILE A 195 8.19 2.09 -13.37
N GLY A 196 7.91 3.31 -13.85
CA GLY A 196 8.79 4.48 -13.63
C GLY A 196 8.93 4.80 -12.14
N VAL A 197 7.85 4.70 -11.39
CA VAL A 197 7.84 4.87 -9.93
C VAL A 197 8.65 3.78 -9.25
N VAL A 198 8.44 2.53 -9.63
CA VAL A 198 9.16 1.39 -9.05
C VAL A 198 10.67 1.52 -9.32
N SER A 199 11.05 1.90 -10.54
CA SER A 199 12.46 2.09 -10.93
C SER A 199 13.17 3.25 -10.20
N THR A 200 12.42 4.14 -9.53
CA THR A 200 13.01 5.31 -8.85
C THR A 200 12.92 5.27 -7.33
N LEU A 201 11.84 4.77 -6.77
CA LEU A 201 11.50 4.96 -5.35
C LEU A 201 11.76 3.75 -4.46
N VAL A 202 11.61 2.53 -4.97
CA VAL A 202 11.67 1.33 -4.13
C VAL A 202 13.09 0.82 -3.91
N ASP A 203 13.31 0.05 -2.86
CA ASP A 203 14.59 -0.63 -2.62
C ASP A 203 14.64 -1.99 -3.34
N GLU A 204 13.52 -2.72 -3.34
CA GLU A 204 13.36 -4.01 -4.03
C GLU A 204 12.09 -4.07 -4.85
N VAL A 205 12.09 -4.95 -5.85
CA VAL A 205 10.98 -5.18 -6.77
C VAL A 205 10.60 -6.65 -6.75
N ALA A 206 9.29 -6.91 -6.78
CA ALA A 206 8.70 -8.23 -6.96
C ALA A 206 7.80 -8.22 -8.21
N CYS A 207 8.07 -9.09 -9.19
CA CYS A 207 7.22 -9.26 -10.38
C CYS A 207 6.32 -10.48 -10.20
N LEU A 208 5.01 -10.24 -10.14
CA LEU A 208 4.00 -11.26 -9.88
C LEU A 208 3.10 -11.49 -11.10
N ASN A 209 2.93 -12.76 -11.48
CA ASN A 209 1.84 -13.22 -12.35
C ASN A 209 1.50 -14.66 -11.96
N LYS A 210 0.58 -14.84 -11.00
CA LYS A 210 0.28 -16.07 -10.26
C LYS A 210 1.49 -16.62 -9.50
N LYS A 211 2.68 -16.63 -10.12
CA LYS A 211 3.98 -16.96 -9.54
C LYS A 211 4.83 -15.71 -9.38
N LEU A 212 5.81 -15.80 -8.52
CA LEU A 212 6.83 -14.77 -8.39
C LEU A 212 7.92 -15.04 -9.43
N PHE A 213 7.98 -14.22 -10.48
CA PHE A 213 8.98 -14.31 -11.55
C PHE A 213 10.30 -13.65 -11.20
N PHE A 214 10.24 -12.64 -10.34
CA PHE A 214 11.41 -11.92 -9.89
C PHE A 214 11.17 -11.37 -8.48
N HIS A 215 12.20 -11.41 -7.65
CA HIS A 215 12.28 -10.71 -6.39
C HIS A 215 13.75 -10.34 -6.15
N GLY A 216 14.04 -9.05 -6.07
CA GLY A 216 15.42 -8.60 -5.89
C GLY A 216 15.55 -7.08 -5.89
N SER A 217 16.81 -6.61 -5.86
CA SER A 217 17.11 -5.19 -5.80
C SER A 217 16.59 -4.43 -7.02
N ARG A 218 16.22 -3.16 -6.81
CA ARG A 218 15.85 -2.24 -7.89
C ARG A 218 16.89 -2.19 -9.01
N THR A 219 18.17 -2.14 -8.67
CA THR A 219 19.26 -2.10 -9.67
C THR A 219 19.23 -3.31 -10.58
N HIS A 220 19.04 -4.50 -10.01
CA HIS A 220 18.96 -5.74 -10.80
C HIS A 220 17.68 -5.79 -11.65
N PHE A 221 16.56 -5.27 -11.12
CA PHE A 221 15.32 -5.14 -11.89
C PHE A 221 15.51 -4.25 -13.11
N ILE A 222 16.11 -3.04 -12.98
CA ILE A 222 16.35 -2.10 -14.08
C ILE A 222 17.21 -2.73 -15.17
N GLN A 223 18.26 -3.48 -14.81
CA GLN A 223 19.13 -4.15 -15.78
C GLN A 223 18.40 -5.19 -16.62
N LYS A 224 17.37 -5.84 -16.07
CA LYS A 224 16.60 -6.90 -16.72
C LYS A 224 15.14 -6.52 -17.01
N GLU A 225 14.81 -5.26 -16.94
CA GLU A 225 13.42 -4.76 -16.97
C GLU A 225 12.62 -5.32 -18.16
N LYS A 226 13.17 -5.23 -19.39
CA LYS A 226 12.49 -5.73 -20.59
C LYS A 226 12.22 -7.23 -20.54
N GLU A 227 13.20 -8.03 -20.13
CA GLU A 227 13.11 -9.49 -20.04
C GLU A 227 12.06 -9.88 -18.97
N LEU A 228 12.13 -9.25 -17.79
CA LEU A 228 11.24 -9.53 -16.67
C LEU A 228 9.79 -9.13 -16.97
N LEU A 229 9.59 -7.97 -17.59
CA LEU A 229 8.25 -7.52 -17.97
C LEU A 229 7.67 -8.39 -19.09
N SER A 230 8.44 -8.73 -20.12
CA SER A 230 7.98 -9.67 -21.16
C SER A 230 7.55 -11.02 -20.56
N SER A 231 8.33 -11.56 -19.64
CA SER A 231 8.01 -12.82 -18.97
C SER A 231 6.76 -12.71 -18.06
N ALA A 232 6.59 -11.59 -17.35
CA ALA A 232 5.46 -11.37 -16.45
C ALA A 232 4.14 -11.07 -17.20
N TYR A 233 4.22 -10.39 -18.36
CA TYR A 233 3.06 -9.94 -19.12
C TYR A 233 2.69 -10.84 -20.29
N ASN A 234 3.48 -11.88 -20.58
CA ASN A 234 3.30 -12.83 -21.71
C ASN A 234 3.23 -12.16 -23.12
N HIS A 235 3.74 -10.95 -23.27
CA HIS A 235 3.80 -10.19 -24.52
C HIS A 235 5.05 -9.31 -24.52
N ASP A 236 5.54 -8.98 -25.71
CA ASP A 236 6.57 -7.94 -25.89
C ASP A 236 6.03 -6.59 -25.38
N VAL A 237 6.47 -6.16 -24.22
CA VAL A 237 6.10 -4.87 -23.64
C VAL A 237 6.96 -3.79 -24.30
N GLN A 238 6.36 -2.96 -25.15
CA GLN A 238 7.01 -1.72 -25.59
C GLN A 238 7.01 -0.73 -24.43
N ILE A 239 8.18 -0.49 -23.87
CA ILE A 239 8.37 0.53 -22.84
C ILE A 239 8.31 1.89 -23.56
N ILE A 240 7.20 2.61 -23.40
CA ILE A 240 7.12 4.01 -23.80
C ILE A 240 7.90 4.80 -22.75
N SER A 241 9.19 5.01 -22.99
CA SER A 241 9.99 5.93 -22.21
C SER A 241 9.52 7.35 -22.49
N HIS A 242 8.73 7.92 -21.62
CA HIS A 242 8.50 9.36 -21.61
C HIS A 242 9.77 10.04 -21.10
N GLN A 243 10.69 10.37 -22.02
CA GLN A 243 11.76 11.34 -21.74
C GLN A 243 11.08 12.70 -21.54
N HIS A 244 11.30 13.29 -20.37
CA HIS A 244 11.07 14.71 -20.09
C HIS A 244 12.27 15.28 -19.33
#